data_d368a2dabbd064f0e4ef70b3ca7fe9e3
#
_entry.id   d368a2dabbd064f0e4ef70b3ca7fe9e3
#
_cell.length_a   1.000
_cell.length_b   1.000
_cell.length_c   1.000
_cell.angle_alpha   90.00
_cell.angle_beta   90.00
_cell.angle_gamma   90.00
#
_symmetry.space_group_name_H-M   'P 1'
#
loop_
_entity.id
_entity.type
_entity.pdbx_description
1 polymer ?
#
loop_
_entity_poly.entity_id
_entity_poly.type
_entity_poly.pdbx_seq_one_letter_code
_entity_poly.pdbx_strand_id
1 'polypeptide(L)'
;MKRNILLLFTFFACITVQGQTPVRLVDLRSEHLDRPIGLDNPVPRLSWRMEDGRQGAVQTSWRIVVDEDSLNVVNGCGRMWDSGKNDSRNQLVAYAGKKLQPFTRYYWKVICSDMEYKETASPVSYFETGMMGMQHWQGAWIGDGKDIHYGPAPYFRKEFKTGKKVKSARAYIAAAGLYELYINGEKIGDHCLAPLYTRFDRRNLYVAYDVTSQLQNGDNAIGVLLGNGWYNHQSKAVWDFDRAPWRNRPTFCLDLRITYTDGSVETIPTDLSWRTASGAITFNSIYTGEHYDARLEQKGWSTPEFDDSKWRGVAYRSVPSSNVTAQQVHPIRNVKIFPAVSFRKVDEKTYIYDFGQNMSGVTCIHVSGERGTEVRIKHGERLDRKSVV
;
A
#
# COMPACT_ATOMS: atom_id res chain seq x y z
N MET A 1 -79.11 40.31 19.34
CA MET A 1 -77.87 40.16 20.08
C MET A 1 -76.98 39.18 19.31
N LYS A 2 -76.00 39.66 18.58
CA LYS A 2 -74.97 38.82 17.86
C LYS A 2 -73.69 38.84 18.69
N ARG A 3 -73.29 37.67 19.22
CA ARG A 3 -72.01 37.48 19.95
C ARG A 3 -70.88 37.21 18.94
N ASN A 4 -69.95 38.12 18.80
CA ASN A 4 -68.74 37.90 18.10
C ASN A 4 -67.73 37.16 19.00
N ILE A 5 -67.32 35.94 18.58
CA ILE A 5 -66.23 35.16 19.21
C ILE A 5 -64.96 35.52 18.48
N LEU A 6 -64.05 36.19 19.21
CA LEU A 6 -62.69 36.51 18.74
C LEU A 6 -61.78 35.31 19.02
N LEU A 7 -61.37 34.55 18.00
CA LEU A 7 -60.39 33.47 18.11
C LEU A 7 -58.99 34.08 18.09
N LEU A 8 -58.29 34.02 19.21
CA LEU A 8 -56.88 34.41 19.32
C LEU A 8 -56.02 33.22 18.87
N PHE A 9 -55.38 33.30 17.69
CA PHE A 9 -54.38 32.32 17.25
C PHE A 9 -53.04 32.70 17.87
N THR A 10 -52.57 31.93 18.89
CA THR A 10 -51.20 31.99 19.42
C THR A 10 -50.28 31.18 18.52
N PHE A 11 -49.43 31.85 17.77
CA PHE A 11 -48.34 31.22 17.01
C PHE A 11 -47.24 30.80 17.99
N PHE A 12 -47.14 29.51 18.28
CA PHE A 12 -45.97 28.96 18.96
C PHE A 12 -44.85 28.79 17.90
N ALA A 13 -43.92 29.72 17.85
CA ALA A 13 -42.66 29.54 17.11
C ALA A 13 -41.81 28.50 17.84
N CYS A 14 -41.84 27.26 17.36
CA CYS A 14 -40.88 26.24 17.76
C CYS A 14 -39.48 26.68 17.25
N ILE A 15 -38.70 27.33 18.10
CA ILE A 15 -37.27 27.52 17.85
C ILE A 15 -36.62 26.17 18.02
N THR A 16 -36.39 25.45 16.91
CA THR A 16 -35.52 24.29 16.87
C THR A 16 -34.09 24.81 17.09
N VAL A 17 -33.59 24.70 18.33
CA VAL A 17 -32.16 24.83 18.59
C VAL A 17 -31.49 23.66 17.86
N GLN A 18 -31.07 23.87 16.64
CA GLN A 18 -30.12 22.96 15.98
C GLN A 18 -28.86 22.97 16.83
N GLY A 19 -28.62 21.90 17.57
CA GLY A 19 -27.37 21.70 18.29
C GLY A 19 -26.21 21.83 17.27
N GLN A 20 -25.37 22.84 17.45
CA GLN A 20 -24.21 23.04 16.59
C GLN A 20 -23.33 21.78 16.65
N THR A 21 -23.07 21.19 15.51
CA THR A 21 -22.10 20.08 15.42
C THR A 21 -20.75 20.61 15.92
N PRO A 22 -20.10 19.96 16.91
CA PRO A 22 -18.84 20.45 17.44
C PRO A 22 -17.78 20.47 16.33
N VAL A 23 -16.91 21.47 16.36
CA VAL A 23 -15.74 21.58 15.47
C VAL A 23 -14.88 20.31 15.63
N ARG A 24 -14.49 19.72 14.52
CA ARG A 24 -13.65 18.52 14.49
C ARG A 24 -12.47 18.72 13.53
N LEU A 25 -11.33 18.18 13.93
CA LEU A 25 -10.14 18.09 13.07
C LEU A 25 -10.01 16.63 12.63
N VAL A 26 -10.11 16.41 11.34
CA VAL A 26 -10.17 15.09 10.71
C VAL A 26 -9.17 14.98 9.57
N ASP A 27 -9.05 13.80 8.97
CA ASP A 27 -8.24 13.54 7.79
C ASP A 27 -6.76 13.99 7.97
N LEU A 28 -6.18 13.63 9.12
CA LEU A 28 -4.78 13.91 9.43
C LEU A 28 -3.89 13.07 8.54
N ARG A 29 -3.09 13.72 7.69
CA ARG A 29 -2.20 13.05 6.73
C ARG A 29 -0.76 13.51 6.84
N SER A 30 0.16 12.61 6.54
CA SER A 30 1.57 12.88 6.35
C SER A 30 1.94 12.52 4.92
N GLU A 31 2.50 13.47 4.14
CA GLU A 31 2.74 13.34 2.69
C GLU A 31 1.48 12.87 1.92
N HIS A 32 0.30 13.40 2.29
CA HIS A 32 -1.01 13.05 1.74
C HIS A 32 -1.48 11.60 2.01
N LEU A 33 -0.75 10.84 2.84
CA LEU A 33 -1.06 9.45 3.21
C LEU A 33 -1.60 9.38 4.64
N ASP A 34 -2.51 8.43 4.90
CA ASP A 34 -2.99 8.14 6.25
C ASP A 34 -1.97 7.25 6.98
N ARG A 35 -1.42 7.78 8.07
CA ARG A 35 -0.47 7.08 8.96
C ARG A 35 0.57 6.24 8.21
N PRO A 36 1.32 6.83 7.26
CA PRO A 36 2.25 6.07 6.43
C PRO A 36 3.40 5.51 7.25
N ILE A 37 3.88 4.34 6.82
CA ILE A 37 5.14 3.75 7.26
C ILE A 37 6.14 3.77 6.10
N GLY A 38 7.41 4.03 6.41
CA GLY A 38 8.48 4.05 5.43
C GLY A 38 8.64 5.37 4.68
N LEU A 39 8.36 6.53 5.29
CA LEU A 39 8.62 7.82 4.64
C LEU A 39 10.12 8.14 4.59
N ASP A 40 10.59 8.59 3.42
CA ASP A 40 11.99 9.03 3.24
C ASP A 40 12.16 10.55 3.25
N ASN A 41 11.05 11.30 3.14
CA ASN A 41 11.14 12.76 3.16
C ASN A 41 11.58 13.27 4.56
N PRO A 42 12.74 13.95 4.66
CA PRO A 42 13.21 14.48 5.95
C PRO A 42 12.37 15.67 6.47
N VAL A 43 11.53 16.24 5.61
CA VAL A 43 10.66 17.38 5.91
C VAL A 43 9.23 17.05 5.43
N PRO A 44 8.55 16.06 6.07
CA PRO A 44 7.24 15.64 5.63
C PRO A 44 6.20 16.75 5.78
N ARG A 45 5.27 16.83 4.86
CA ARG A 45 4.13 17.74 4.94
C ARG A 45 3.02 17.09 5.75
N LEU A 46 2.54 17.80 6.76
CA LEU A 46 1.42 17.41 7.61
C LEU A 46 0.19 18.19 7.17
N SER A 47 -0.93 17.52 7.07
CA SER A 47 -2.19 18.14 6.68
C SER A 47 -3.36 17.59 7.48
N TRP A 48 -4.42 18.39 7.56
CA TRP A 48 -5.67 18.07 8.25
C TRP A 48 -6.82 18.80 7.58
N ARG A 49 -8.04 18.48 7.99
CA ARG A 49 -9.24 19.17 7.57
C ARG A 49 -10.06 19.55 8.81
N MET A 50 -10.52 20.79 8.86
CA MET A 50 -11.48 21.25 9.88
C MET A 50 -12.90 21.04 9.37
N GLU A 51 -13.71 20.32 10.12
CA GLU A 51 -15.15 20.18 9.92
C GLU A 51 -15.86 21.06 10.93
N ASP A 52 -16.70 21.96 10.43
CA ASP A 52 -17.49 22.91 11.22
C ASP A 52 -18.82 23.16 10.48
N GLY A 53 -19.93 22.93 11.13
CA GLY A 53 -21.25 23.09 10.52
C GLY A 53 -21.72 24.55 10.39
N ARG A 54 -20.96 25.54 10.88
CA ARG A 54 -21.32 26.95 10.83
C ARG A 54 -21.05 27.52 9.44
N GLN A 55 -21.95 28.38 8.97
CA GLN A 55 -21.76 29.09 7.71
C GLN A 55 -20.55 30.01 7.79
N GLY A 56 -19.66 29.97 6.78
CA GLY A 56 -18.46 30.79 6.73
C GLY A 56 -17.36 30.40 7.73
N ALA A 57 -17.46 29.19 8.31
CA ALA A 57 -16.47 28.70 9.26
C ALA A 57 -15.07 28.67 8.67
N VAL A 58 -14.11 29.19 9.42
CA VAL A 58 -12.70 29.25 9.02
C VAL A 58 -11.81 28.95 10.22
N GLN A 59 -10.68 28.30 9.95
CA GLN A 59 -9.55 28.22 10.87
C GLN A 59 -8.84 29.58 10.94
N THR A 60 -8.51 30.05 12.13
CA THR A 60 -7.77 31.30 12.33
C THR A 60 -6.30 31.06 12.71
N SER A 61 -6.02 29.98 13.42
CA SER A 61 -4.66 29.62 13.81
C SER A 61 -4.49 28.11 13.93
N TRP A 62 -3.23 27.66 13.97
CA TRP A 62 -2.86 26.28 14.23
C TRP A 62 -1.60 26.19 15.08
N ARG A 63 -1.45 25.08 15.80
CA ARG A 63 -0.23 24.63 16.48
C ARG A 63 -0.08 23.13 16.27
N ILE A 64 1.09 22.68 15.84
CA ILE A 64 1.43 21.28 15.67
C ILE A 64 2.43 20.88 16.75
N VAL A 65 2.22 19.70 17.34
CA VAL A 65 3.17 19.07 18.25
C VAL A 65 3.54 17.69 17.72
N VAL A 66 4.85 17.38 17.72
CA VAL A 66 5.42 16.10 17.25
C VAL A 66 6.37 15.54 18.30
N ASP A 67 6.24 14.24 18.58
CA ASP A 67 7.12 13.51 19.51
C ASP A 67 7.25 12.03 19.11
N GLU A 68 8.27 11.36 19.59
CA GLU A 68 8.41 9.89 19.47
C GLU A 68 7.52 9.15 20.48
N ASP A 69 7.06 9.83 21.51
CA ASP A 69 6.16 9.31 22.54
C ASP A 69 4.74 9.86 22.35
N SER A 70 3.79 8.97 22.13
CA SER A 70 2.38 9.32 21.93
C SER A 70 1.77 10.01 23.15
N LEU A 71 2.19 9.66 24.38
CA LEU A 71 1.68 10.28 25.60
C LEU A 71 2.08 11.74 25.70
N ASN A 72 3.31 12.07 25.28
CA ASN A 72 3.73 13.49 25.21
C ASN A 72 2.82 14.28 24.26
N VAL A 73 2.53 13.71 23.06
CA VAL A 73 1.64 14.35 22.09
C VAL A 73 0.21 14.51 22.64
N VAL A 74 -0.33 13.49 23.32
CA VAL A 74 -1.63 13.59 24.02
C VAL A 74 -1.65 14.76 25.00
N ASN A 75 -0.57 14.95 25.75
CA ASN A 75 -0.41 16.03 26.74
C ASN A 75 -0.05 17.39 26.12
N GLY A 76 0.05 17.50 24.79
CA GLY A 76 0.39 18.74 24.10
C GLY A 76 1.87 19.11 24.13
N CYS A 77 2.75 18.12 24.41
CA CYS A 77 4.20 18.27 24.39
C CYS A 77 4.78 17.73 23.10
N GLY A 78 5.65 18.50 22.44
CA GLY A 78 6.34 18.13 21.19
C GLY A 78 7.84 18.31 21.32
N ARG A 79 8.57 17.31 21.84
CA ARG A 79 10.04 17.39 21.99
C ARG A 79 10.78 17.39 20.65
N MET A 80 10.15 16.80 19.62
CA MET A 80 10.66 16.81 18.25
C MET A 80 10.28 18.08 17.53
N TRP A 81 9.04 18.55 17.72
CA TRP A 81 8.57 19.82 17.19
C TRP A 81 7.35 20.32 17.97
N ASP A 82 7.45 21.55 18.42
CA ASP A 82 6.32 22.37 18.84
C ASP A 82 6.37 23.64 17.99
N SER A 83 5.41 23.80 17.09
CA SER A 83 5.40 24.93 16.16
C SER A 83 5.09 26.27 16.84
N GLY A 84 4.64 26.25 18.10
CA GLY A 84 3.92 27.38 18.68
C GLY A 84 2.61 27.67 17.91
N LYS A 85 1.89 28.68 18.36
CA LYS A 85 0.70 29.18 17.67
C LYS A 85 1.09 29.96 16.42
N ASN A 86 0.48 29.61 15.31
CA ASN A 86 0.65 30.28 14.03
C ASN A 86 -0.70 30.81 13.55
N ASP A 87 -0.82 32.15 13.42
CA ASP A 87 -2.04 32.79 12.92
C ASP A 87 -2.12 32.63 11.41
N SER A 88 -2.71 31.53 10.98
CA SER A 88 -2.78 31.12 9.59
C SER A 88 -3.95 30.17 9.33
N ARG A 89 -4.51 30.25 8.13
CA ARG A 89 -5.57 29.35 7.64
C ARG A 89 -5.03 28.13 6.90
N ASN A 90 -3.70 28.00 6.76
CA ASN A 90 -3.08 26.86 6.06
C ASN A 90 -3.36 25.57 6.83
N GLN A 91 -3.77 24.54 6.08
CA GLN A 91 -4.00 23.18 6.56
C GLN A 91 -3.04 22.16 5.91
N LEU A 92 -1.96 22.65 5.34
CA LEU A 92 -0.85 21.87 4.81
C LEU A 92 0.45 22.58 5.22
N VAL A 93 1.25 21.93 6.07
CA VAL A 93 2.41 22.53 6.72
C VAL A 93 3.60 21.57 6.63
N ALA A 94 4.75 22.07 6.21
CA ALA A 94 5.98 21.32 6.23
C ALA A 94 6.52 21.19 7.67
N TYR A 95 6.99 20.01 8.04
CA TYR A 95 7.66 19.77 9.30
C TYR A 95 8.90 20.66 9.43
N ALA A 96 9.04 21.35 10.54
CA ALA A 96 10.16 22.28 10.80
C ALA A 96 10.82 22.03 12.17
N GLY A 97 10.71 20.80 12.66
CA GLY A 97 11.31 20.39 13.94
C GLY A 97 12.74 19.87 13.83
N LYS A 98 13.15 19.10 14.82
CA LYS A 98 14.46 18.43 14.84
C LYS A 98 14.58 17.42 13.71
N LYS A 99 15.82 17.14 13.26
CA LYS A 99 16.11 16.17 12.23
C LYS A 99 15.49 14.80 12.56
N LEU A 100 14.70 14.26 11.62
CA LEU A 100 14.11 12.95 11.74
C LEU A 100 15.17 11.86 11.57
N GLN A 101 15.01 10.76 12.31
CA GLN A 101 15.88 9.58 12.24
C GLN A 101 15.22 8.49 11.38
N PRO A 102 15.98 7.63 10.68
CA PRO A 102 15.41 6.49 9.95
C PRO A 102 14.76 5.48 10.91
N PHE A 103 13.80 4.70 10.40
CA PHE A 103 13.13 3.61 11.12
C PHE A 103 12.42 4.05 12.40
N THR A 104 11.99 5.31 12.49
CA THR A 104 11.45 5.91 13.71
C THR A 104 10.00 6.32 13.51
N ARG A 105 9.14 5.99 14.48
CA ARG A 105 7.75 6.43 14.50
C ARG A 105 7.63 7.76 15.24
N TYR A 106 6.96 8.71 14.61
CA TYR A 106 6.66 10.03 15.13
C TYR A 106 5.15 10.20 15.25
N TYR A 107 4.69 10.54 16.44
CA TYR A 107 3.30 10.87 16.71
C TYR A 107 3.11 12.36 16.60
N TRP A 108 1.93 12.80 16.17
CA TRP A 108 1.63 14.20 16.05
C TRP A 108 0.15 14.48 16.19
N LYS A 109 -0.17 15.71 16.61
CA LYS A 109 -1.52 16.27 16.55
C LYS A 109 -1.45 17.73 16.17
N VAL A 110 -2.59 18.27 15.74
CA VAL A 110 -2.79 19.69 15.50
C VAL A 110 -3.85 20.23 16.45
N ILE A 111 -3.66 21.48 16.88
CA ILE A 111 -4.59 22.25 17.68
C ILE A 111 -4.93 23.46 16.84
N CYS A 112 -6.19 23.68 16.49
CA CYS A 112 -6.64 24.80 15.67
C CYS A 112 -7.61 25.68 16.45
N SER A 113 -7.54 27.00 16.21
CA SER A 113 -8.58 27.92 16.64
C SER A 113 -9.55 28.18 15.50
N ASP A 114 -10.84 28.21 15.81
CA ASP A 114 -11.91 28.58 14.89
C ASP A 114 -12.10 30.11 14.78
N MET A 115 -13.12 30.57 14.08
CA MET A 115 -13.43 31.99 13.89
C MET A 115 -13.82 32.71 15.19
N GLU A 116 -14.16 32.01 16.26
CA GLU A 116 -14.42 32.54 17.60
C GLU A 116 -13.21 32.39 18.53
N TYR A 117 -12.05 32.01 17.98
CA TYR A 117 -10.80 31.75 18.70
C TYR A 117 -10.89 30.58 19.70
N LYS A 118 -11.90 29.73 19.58
CA LYS A 118 -12.02 28.52 20.38
C LYS A 118 -11.09 27.43 19.86
N GLU A 119 -10.29 26.86 20.75
CA GLU A 119 -9.34 25.82 20.40
C GLU A 119 -9.99 24.44 20.35
N THR A 120 -9.65 23.66 19.33
CA THR A 120 -9.99 22.25 19.17
C THR A 120 -8.71 21.48 18.81
N ALA A 121 -8.46 20.38 19.52
CA ALA A 121 -7.36 19.47 19.25
C ALA A 121 -7.82 18.27 18.42
N SER A 122 -6.97 17.85 17.48
CA SER A 122 -7.19 16.62 16.75
C SER A 122 -6.92 15.36 17.59
N PRO A 123 -7.40 14.19 17.17
CA PRO A 123 -6.80 12.94 17.60
C PRO A 123 -5.31 12.90 17.31
N VAL A 124 -4.57 12.02 17.99
CA VAL A 124 -3.17 11.75 17.67
C VAL A 124 -3.08 10.89 16.41
N SER A 125 -2.28 11.34 15.46
CA SER A 125 -1.87 10.58 14.29
C SER A 125 -0.38 10.23 14.37
N TYR A 126 0.15 9.48 13.39
CA TYR A 126 1.56 9.18 13.31
C TYR A 126 2.04 9.06 11.86
N PHE A 127 3.33 9.13 11.68
CA PHE A 127 4.06 8.62 10.52
C PHE A 127 5.30 7.88 10.99
N GLU A 128 5.84 7.02 10.14
CA GLU A 128 7.07 6.29 10.42
C GLU A 128 8.04 6.50 9.28
N THR A 129 9.27 6.88 9.60
CA THR A 129 10.33 7.06 8.60
C THR A 129 10.82 5.70 8.10
N GLY A 130 11.28 5.67 6.86
CA GLY A 130 11.84 4.50 6.21
C GLY A 130 13.36 4.45 6.24
N MET A 131 13.93 4.03 5.12
CA MET A 131 15.38 3.91 4.94
C MET A 131 16.10 5.25 4.98
N MET A 132 15.45 6.33 4.49
CA MET A 132 16.03 7.69 4.42
C MET A 132 17.42 7.73 3.76
N GLY A 133 17.68 6.81 2.85
CA GLY A 133 18.93 6.74 2.07
C GLY A 133 19.45 5.32 1.86
N MET A 134 20.25 5.16 0.81
CA MET A 134 20.81 3.86 0.39
C MET A 134 21.75 3.22 1.42
N GLN A 135 22.40 4.03 2.25
CA GLN A 135 23.37 3.58 3.27
C GLN A 135 22.75 2.71 4.37
N HIS A 136 21.44 2.67 4.47
CA HIS A 136 20.74 1.89 5.50
C HIS A 136 20.26 0.52 5.01
N TRP A 137 20.37 0.25 3.69
CA TRP A 137 20.11 -1.08 3.15
C TRP A 137 21.24 -2.05 3.51
N GLN A 138 20.87 -3.24 4.00
CA GLN A 138 21.79 -4.36 4.25
C GLN A 138 21.67 -5.43 3.17
N GLY A 139 20.48 -5.56 2.57
CA GLY A 139 20.21 -6.51 1.50
C GLY A 139 20.89 -6.14 0.18
N ALA A 140 21.30 -7.15 -0.54
CA ALA A 140 21.76 -7.04 -1.91
C ALA A 140 20.60 -7.27 -2.89
N TRP A 141 20.70 -6.72 -4.10
CA TRP A 141 19.80 -7.06 -5.19
C TRP A 141 20.07 -8.48 -5.67
N ILE A 142 19.05 -9.33 -5.66
CA ILE A 142 19.13 -10.74 -6.06
C ILE A 142 18.10 -11.09 -7.14
N GLY A 143 18.39 -12.14 -7.89
CA GLY A 143 17.50 -12.70 -8.92
C GLY A 143 17.74 -14.19 -9.09
N ASP A 144 16.98 -14.82 -10.00
CA ASP A 144 17.00 -16.27 -10.23
C ASP A 144 18.15 -16.75 -11.13
N GLY A 145 19.04 -15.87 -11.56
CA GLY A 145 20.16 -16.22 -12.42
C GLY A 145 19.78 -16.59 -13.87
N LYS A 146 18.50 -16.47 -14.24
CA LYS A 146 18.02 -16.81 -15.57
C LYS A 146 18.21 -15.67 -16.57
N ASP A 147 18.10 -16.03 -17.84
CA ASP A 147 18.15 -15.10 -18.96
C ASP A 147 16.91 -14.19 -19.01
N ILE A 148 17.06 -13.03 -19.64
CA ILE A 148 16.00 -12.03 -19.80
C ILE A 148 14.76 -12.55 -20.55
N HIS A 149 14.93 -13.56 -21.38
CA HIS A 149 13.83 -14.17 -22.16
C HIS A 149 13.18 -15.36 -21.48
N TYR A 150 13.69 -15.78 -20.33
CA TYR A 150 13.09 -16.89 -19.61
C TYR A 150 11.67 -16.52 -19.11
N GLY A 151 10.64 -17.26 -19.58
CA GLY A 151 9.24 -16.93 -19.38
C GLY A 151 8.73 -17.02 -17.94
N PRO A 152 9.02 -18.14 -17.20
CA PRO A 152 8.43 -18.36 -15.89
C PRO A 152 8.80 -17.31 -14.84
N ALA A 153 7.80 -16.94 -14.03
CA ALA A 153 7.98 -16.09 -12.88
C ALA A 153 8.75 -16.82 -11.77
N PRO A 154 9.77 -16.19 -11.15
CA PRO A 154 10.55 -16.82 -10.11
C PRO A 154 9.91 -16.64 -8.72
N TYR A 155 9.92 -17.72 -7.95
CA TYR A 155 9.74 -17.72 -6.50
C TYR A 155 11.10 -17.59 -5.82
N PHE A 156 11.10 -16.90 -4.67
CA PHE A 156 12.26 -16.76 -3.79
C PHE A 156 11.82 -17.04 -2.36
N ARG A 157 12.65 -17.72 -1.57
CA ARG A 157 12.37 -17.94 -0.15
C ARG A 157 13.65 -17.98 0.66
N LYS A 158 13.48 -17.70 1.95
CA LYS A 158 14.52 -17.86 2.99
C LYS A 158 13.85 -18.26 4.29
N GLU A 159 14.40 -19.25 4.96
CA GLU A 159 14.06 -19.55 6.35
C GLU A 159 14.94 -18.77 7.31
N PHE A 160 14.39 -18.42 8.45
CA PHE A 160 15.10 -17.75 9.54
C PHE A 160 14.42 -18.04 10.88
N LYS A 161 15.14 -17.78 11.98
CA LYS A 161 14.62 -18.01 13.33
C LYS A 161 14.59 -16.71 14.12
N THR A 162 13.52 -16.53 14.89
CA THR A 162 13.44 -15.50 15.91
C THR A 162 13.59 -16.15 17.28
N GLY A 163 14.63 -15.77 18.01
CA GLY A 163 14.93 -16.34 19.34
C GLY A 163 14.46 -15.50 20.51
N LYS A 164 13.85 -14.34 20.25
CA LYS A 164 13.42 -13.36 21.25
C LYS A 164 12.01 -12.89 20.97
N LYS A 165 11.36 -12.32 21.99
CA LYS A 165 10.02 -11.74 21.82
C LYS A 165 10.09 -10.50 20.91
N VAL A 166 9.39 -10.57 19.77
CA VAL A 166 9.29 -9.48 18.80
C VAL A 166 8.45 -8.34 19.39
N LYS A 167 8.98 -7.12 19.33
CA LYS A 167 8.27 -5.88 19.66
C LYS A 167 7.61 -5.28 18.41
N SER A 168 8.37 -5.21 17.31
CA SER A 168 7.89 -4.76 16.02
C SER A 168 8.76 -5.29 14.88
N ALA A 169 8.18 -5.50 13.71
CA ALA A 169 8.91 -5.90 12.53
C ALA A 169 8.44 -5.12 11.29
N ARG A 170 9.37 -4.75 10.44
CA ARG A 170 9.11 -4.05 9.18
C ARG A 170 9.84 -4.73 8.04
N ALA A 171 9.10 -5.06 6.98
CA ALA A 171 9.67 -5.50 5.73
C ALA A 171 9.77 -4.31 4.77
N TYR A 172 10.98 -4.00 4.34
CA TYR A 172 11.27 -3.01 3.30
C TYR A 172 11.66 -3.76 2.04
N ILE A 173 10.87 -3.63 0.98
CA ILE A 173 11.10 -4.34 -0.27
C ILE A 173 11.11 -3.39 -1.47
N ALA A 174 12.21 -3.39 -2.21
CA ALA A 174 12.36 -2.73 -3.51
C ALA A 174 12.41 -3.79 -4.61
N ALA A 175 11.69 -3.58 -5.70
CA ALA A 175 11.75 -4.47 -6.84
C ALA A 175 11.86 -3.70 -8.16
N ALA A 176 12.62 -4.25 -9.09
CA ALA A 176 12.56 -3.92 -10.49
C ALA A 176 11.78 -5.05 -11.19
N GLY A 177 10.57 -4.74 -11.55
CA GLY A 177 9.48 -5.65 -11.88
C GLY A 177 8.31 -5.46 -10.93
N LEU A 178 7.50 -6.49 -10.77
CA LEU A 178 6.40 -6.56 -9.78
C LEU A 178 6.73 -7.62 -8.75
N TYR A 179 6.14 -7.52 -7.54
CA TYR A 179 6.31 -8.56 -6.51
C TYR A 179 5.02 -8.81 -5.74
N GLU A 180 4.96 -9.99 -5.15
CA GLU A 180 4.13 -10.33 -4.00
C GLU A 180 5.04 -10.82 -2.88
N LEU A 181 4.81 -10.32 -1.66
CA LEU A 181 5.56 -10.68 -0.45
C LEU A 181 4.72 -11.62 0.41
N TYR A 182 5.36 -12.64 0.97
CA TYR A 182 4.74 -13.63 1.85
C TYR A 182 5.58 -13.82 3.10
N ILE A 183 4.93 -14.05 4.25
CA ILE A 183 5.58 -14.48 5.49
C ILE A 183 4.74 -15.59 6.09
N ASN A 184 5.36 -16.73 6.42
CA ASN A 184 4.73 -17.89 7.04
C ASN A 184 3.45 -18.37 6.31
N GLY A 185 3.46 -18.32 4.98
CA GLY A 185 2.34 -18.74 4.13
C GLY A 185 1.30 -17.64 3.87
N GLU A 186 1.35 -16.51 4.55
CA GLU A 186 0.42 -15.39 4.40
C GLU A 186 0.95 -14.33 3.44
N LYS A 187 0.12 -13.90 2.48
CA LYS A 187 0.43 -12.75 1.62
C LYS A 187 0.40 -11.45 2.41
N ILE A 188 1.44 -10.64 2.28
CA ILE A 188 1.60 -9.40 3.02
C ILE A 188 1.02 -8.22 2.26
N GLY A 189 0.13 -7.51 2.94
CA GLY A 189 -0.53 -6.32 2.42
C GLY A 189 -1.60 -6.59 1.37
N ASP A 190 -2.25 -5.53 0.92
CA ASP A 190 -3.34 -5.55 -0.06
C ASP A 190 -2.96 -4.86 -1.37
N HIS A 191 -1.68 -4.58 -1.55
CA HIS A 191 -1.17 -3.92 -2.74
C HIS A 191 -1.24 -4.85 -3.96
N CYS A 192 -1.75 -4.33 -5.06
CA CYS A 192 -1.70 -4.96 -6.37
C CYS A 192 -0.65 -4.28 -7.24
N LEU A 193 0.03 -5.04 -8.09
CA LEU A 193 1.02 -4.51 -9.05
C LEU A 193 2.11 -3.63 -8.40
N ALA A 194 2.58 -4.02 -7.22
CA ALA A 194 3.62 -3.30 -6.48
C ALA A 194 5.04 -3.69 -6.95
N PRO A 195 6.00 -2.76 -6.88
CA PRO A 195 5.85 -1.33 -6.66
C PRO A 195 5.29 -0.64 -7.92
N LEU A 196 4.85 0.63 -7.77
CA LEU A 196 4.40 1.41 -8.91
C LEU A 196 5.55 1.64 -9.92
N TYR A 197 5.16 1.82 -11.19
CA TYR A 197 6.09 2.05 -12.27
C TYR A 197 6.94 3.30 -12.06
N THR A 198 8.22 3.16 -12.36
CA THR A 198 9.17 4.27 -12.53
C THR A 198 10.07 3.98 -13.73
N ARG A 199 10.85 4.95 -14.15
CA ARG A 199 11.97 4.71 -15.04
C ARG A 199 13.10 4.05 -14.23
N PHE A 200 13.22 2.73 -14.33
CA PHE A 200 14.02 1.89 -13.42
C PHE A 200 15.52 2.22 -13.42
N ASP A 201 16.08 2.73 -14.52
CA ASP A 201 17.45 3.21 -14.59
C ASP A 201 17.69 4.57 -13.91
N ARG A 202 16.61 5.21 -13.43
CA ARG A 202 16.66 6.51 -12.75
C ARG A 202 16.22 6.43 -11.31
N ARG A 203 15.21 5.62 -11.01
CA ARG A 203 14.65 5.48 -9.68
C ARG A 203 13.92 4.14 -9.53
N ASN A 204 14.11 3.51 -8.37
CA ASN A 204 13.33 2.36 -7.95
C ASN A 204 12.57 2.71 -6.67
N LEU A 205 11.36 2.20 -6.54
CA LEU A 205 10.54 2.40 -5.36
C LEU A 205 10.66 1.19 -4.43
N TYR A 206 10.67 1.45 -3.12
CA TYR A 206 10.42 0.42 -2.14
C TYR A 206 9.11 0.68 -1.40
N VAL A 207 8.54 -0.38 -0.84
CA VAL A 207 7.37 -0.34 0.03
C VAL A 207 7.76 -0.89 1.39
N ALA A 208 7.26 -0.28 2.45
CA ALA A 208 7.41 -0.76 3.82
C ALA A 208 6.10 -1.37 4.30
N TYR A 209 6.18 -2.54 4.95
CA TYR A 209 5.04 -3.24 5.55
C TYR A 209 5.28 -3.46 7.04
N ASP A 210 4.24 -3.27 7.85
CA ASP A 210 4.23 -3.77 9.22
C ASP A 210 3.91 -5.27 9.17
N VAL A 211 4.87 -6.08 9.57
CA VAL A 211 4.78 -7.54 9.56
C VAL A 211 4.95 -8.13 10.96
N THR A 212 4.70 -7.31 11.97
CA THR A 212 4.88 -7.70 13.38
C THR A 212 4.02 -8.91 13.76
N SER A 213 2.78 -8.94 13.29
CA SER A 213 1.81 -10.01 13.61
C SER A 213 2.06 -11.30 12.84
N GLN A 214 2.81 -11.27 11.75
CA GLN A 214 3.11 -12.44 10.92
C GLN A 214 4.31 -13.24 11.44
N LEU A 215 5.13 -12.62 12.29
CA LEU A 215 6.28 -13.33 12.86
C LEU A 215 5.89 -14.14 14.08
N GLN A 216 6.37 -15.37 14.14
CA GLN A 216 6.23 -16.28 15.28
C GLN A 216 7.57 -16.49 15.98
N ASN A 217 7.56 -16.90 17.24
CA ASN A 217 8.77 -17.30 17.92
C ASN A 217 9.27 -18.65 17.37
N GLY A 218 10.56 -18.74 17.08
CA GLY A 218 11.14 -19.92 16.43
C GLY A 218 11.24 -19.76 14.91
N ASP A 219 10.88 -20.82 14.19
CA ASP A 219 11.05 -20.91 12.74
C ASP A 219 10.07 -20.03 11.98
N ASN A 220 10.59 -19.30 11.01
CA ASN A 220 9.83 -18.43 10.11
C ASN A 220 10.33 -18.61 8.67
N ALA A 221 9.49 -18.32 7.71
CA ALA A 221 9.87 -18.23 6.30
C ALA A 221 9.36 -16.93 5.68
N ILE A 222 10.21 -16.33 4.85
CA ILE A 222 9.86 -15.20 4.00
C ILE A 222 9.95 -15.62 2.55
N GLY A 223 8.95 -15.24 1.77
CA GLY A 223 8.86 -15.57 0.36
C GLY A 223 8.54 -14.36 -0.52
N VAL A 224 9.09 -14.34 -1.72
CA VAL A 224 8.82 -13.31 -2.73
C VAL A 224 8.54 -13.99 -4.06
N LEU A 225 7.43 -13.64 -4.69
CA LEU A 225 7.11 -13.98 -6.08
C LEU A 225 7.35 -12.73 -6.93
N LEU A 226 8.18 -12.82 -7.99
CA LEU A 226 8.40 -11.70 -8.90
C LEU A 226 7.65 -11.86 -10.22
N GLY A 227 7.17 -10.73 -10.74
CA GLY A 227 6.62 -10.58 -12.08
C GLY A 227 7.42 -9.61 -12.93
N ASN A 228 7.30 -9.74 -14.25
CA ASN A 228 8.03 -8.94 -15.22
C ASN A 228 7.68 -7.44 -15.14
N GLY A 229 6.38 -7.11 -14.98
CA GLY A 229 5.90 -5.73 -14.98
C GLY A 229 6.40 -4.94 -16.20
N TRP A 230 6.76 -3.69 -15.96
CA TRP A 230 7.37 -2.79 -16.95
C TRP A 230 8.90 -2.89 -17.04
N TYR A 231 9.51 -3.65 -16.14
CA TYR A 231 10.96 -3.82 -16.11
C TYR A 231 11.43 -4.83 -17.16
N ASN A 232 10.72 -5.93 -17.35
CA ASN A 232 11.03 -6.94 -18.36
C ASN A 232 9.85 -7.16 -19.31
N HIS A 233 9.50 -6.14 -20.08
CA HIS A 233 8.45 -6.28 -21.06
C HIS A 233 8.90 -7.19 -22.19
N GLN A 234 8.29 -8.37 -22.37
CA GLN A 234 8.71 -9.41 -23.31
C GLN A 234 7.96 -9.40 -24.63
N SER A 235 6.84 -8.69 -24.72
CA SER A 235 6.05 -8.58 -25.94
C SER A 235 6.24 -7.22 -26.60
N LYS A 236 6.09 -7.17 -27.93
CA LYS A 236 6.00 -5.89 -28.64
C LYS A 236 4.79 -5.14 -28.13
N ALA A 237 5.02 -3.98 -27.61
CA ALA A 237 3.99 -3.10 -27.11
C ALA A 237 4.16 -1.70 -27.67
N VAL A 238 3.11 -0.92 -27.51
CA VAL A 238 3.18 0.52 -27.70
C VAL A 238 4.34 1.07 -26.86
N TRP A 239 5.10 2.03 -27.36
CA TRP A 239 6.24 2.71 -26.71
C TRP A 239 7.56 1.92 -26.61
N ASP A 240 7.74 0.84 -27.34
CA ASP A 240 8.99 0.07 -27.45
C ASP A 240 9.60 -0.34 -26.09
N PHE A 241 8.80 -0.67 -25.10
CA PHE A 241 9.29 -1.11 -23.78
C PHE A 241 10.08 -2.43 -23.85
N ASP A 242 9.88 -3.23 -24.87
CA ASP A 242 10.70 -4.42 -25.18
C ASP A 242 12.15 -4.07 -25.53
N ARG A 243 12.43 -2.78 -25.84
CA ARG A 243 13.77 -2.22 -26.13
C ARG A 243 14.21 -1.19 -25.11
N ALA A 244 13.50 -1.07 -23.97
CA ALA A 244 13.83 -0.09 -22.96
C ALA A 244 15.27 -0.29 -22.43
N PRO A 245 16.04 0.80 -22.23
CA PRO A 245 17.45 0.69 -21.81
C PRO A 245 17.61 0.06 -20.41
N TRP A 246 16.58 0.09 -19.59
CA TRP A 246 16.58 -0.54 -18.27
C TRP A 246 16.14 -2.00 -18.30
N ARG A 247 15.65 -2.52 -19.43
CA ARG A 247 15.06 -3.86 -19.50
C ARG A 247 16.05 -4.94 -19.05
N ASN A 248 15.62 -5.73 -18.06
CA ASN A 248 16.39 -6.86 -17.55
C ASN A 248 15.46 -7.89 -16.90
N ARG A 249 16.02 -9.04 -16.47
CA ARG A 249 15.30 -10.03 -15.65
C ARG A 249 14.91 -9.43 -14.32
N PRO A 250 13.65 -9.63 -13.83
CA PRO A 250 13.18 -9.09 -12.56
C PRO A 250 14.12 -9.41 -11.40
N THR A 251 14.30 -8.42 -10.52
CA THR A 251 15.20 -8.48 -9.38
C THR A 251 14.62 -7.68 -8.22
N PHE A 252 15.02 -8.01 -6.99
CA PHE A 252 14.57 -7.31 -5.79
C PHE A 252 15.67 -7.22 -4.75
N CYS A 253 15.46 -6.30 -3.80
CA CYS A 253 16.23 -6.13 -2.57
C CYS A 253 15.24 -6.03 -1.42
N LEU A 254 15.49 -6.75 -0.32
CA LEU A 254 14.62 -6.78 0.84
C LEU A 254 15.43 -6.78 2.13
N ASP A 255 14.97 -5.96 3.10
CA ASP A 255 15.40 -6.01 4.49
C ASP A 255 14.16 -6.24 5.38
N LEU A 256 14.13 -7.35 6.11
CA LEU A 256 13.19 -7.57 7.20
C LEU A 256 13.89 -7.14 8.50
N ARG A 257 13.51 -5.96 9.01
CA ARG A 257 14.03 -5.39 10.24
C ARG A 257 13.13 -5.76 11.42
N ILE A 258 13.68 -6.46 12.40
CA ILE A 258 12.99 -6.94 13.59
C ILE A 258 13.55 -6.21 14.80
N THR A 259 12.68 -5.57 15.58
CA THR A 259 13.02 -4.98 16.88
C THR A 259 12.44 -5.85 17.98
N TYR A 260 13.27 -6.28 18.90
CA TYR A 260 12.89 -7.11 20.02
C TYR A 260 12.51 -6.27 21.25
N THR A 261 11.84 -6.91 22.22
CA THR A 261 11.38 -6.22 23.46
C THR A 261 12.54 -5.78 24.36
N ASP A 262 13.73 -6.37 24.22
CA ASP A 262 14.95 -5.95 24.90
C ASP A 262 15.66 -4.75 24.23
N GLY A 263 15.07 -4.21 23.15
CA GLY A 263 15.61 -3.10 22.37
C GLY A 263 16.64 -3.50 21.31
N SER A 264 17.07 -4.76 21.26
CA SER A 264 17.97 -5.23 20.21
C SER A 264 17.26 -5.26 18.85
N VAL A 265 18.04 -5.10 17.78
CA VAL A 265 17.55 -5.08 16.40
C VAL A 265 18.30 -6.11 15.57
N GLU A 266 17.56 -6.88 14.80
CA GLU A 266 18.07 -7.83 13.81
C GLU A 266 17.52 -7.50 12.43
N THR A 267 18.32 -7.71 11.40
CA THR A 267 17.87 -7.58 10.01
C THR A 267 18.10 -8.90 9.28
N ILE A 268 17.06 -9.39 8.60
CA ILE A 268 17.13 -10.53 7.69
C ILE A 268 17.16 -9.96 6.27
N PRO A 269 18.36 -9.86 5.64
CA PRO A 269 18.50 -9.23 4.33
C PRO A 269 18.36 -10.23 3.19
N THR A 270 18.22 -9.72 1.97
CA THR A 270 18.48 -10.49 0.75
C THR A 270 19.97 -10.71 0.56
N ASP A 271 20.36 -11.98 0.45
CA ASP A 271 21.74 -12.47 0.28
C ASP A 271 21.74 -13.82 -0.46
N LEU A 272 22.91 -14.44 -0.61
CA LEU A 272 23.08 -15.74 -1.28
C LEU A 272 22.49 -16.93 -0.50
N SER A 273 22.01 -16.75 0.71
CA SER A 273 21.32 -17.82 1.46
C SER A 273 19.88 -18.04 1.00
N TRP A 274 19.32 -17.12 0.22
CA TRP A 274 18.02 -17.29 -0.40
C TRP A 274 18.03 -18.40 -1.46
N ARG A 275 16.87 -19.02 -1.63
CA ARG A 275 16.62 -20.03 -2.66
C ARG A 275 15.60 -19.54 -3.68
N THR A 276 15.65 -20.11 -4.89
CA THR A 276 14.73 -19.74 -5.99
C THR A 276 14.31 -20.94 -6.81
N ALA A 277 13.08 -20.90 -7.29
CA ALA A 277 12.52 -21.86 -8.24
C ALA A 277 11.50 -21.18 -9.16
N SER A 278 11.10 -21.86 -10.21
CA SER A 278 9.92 -21.49 -11.02
C SER A 278 8.68 -22.23 -10.52
N GLY A 279 7.49 -21.69 -10.77
CA GLY A 279 6.23 -22.28 -10.34
C GLY A 279 5.13 -22.17 -11.38
N ALA A 280 3.90 -21.98 -10.93
CA ALA A 280 2.68 -22.04 -11.73
C ALA A 280 2.58 -20.96 -12.81
N ILE A 281 3.16 -19.76 -12.60
CA ILE A 281 3.17 -18.69 -13.60
C ILE A 281 4.28 -18.96 -14.61
N THR A 282 3.91 -19.51 -15.76
CA THR A 282 4.87 -19.90 -16.81
C THR A 282 5.21 -18.77 -17.77
N PHE A 283 4.41 -17.72 -17.79
CA PHE A 283 4.62 -16.47 -18.52
C PHE A 283 3.80 -15.35 -17.87
N ASN A 284 4.30 -14.12 -17.86
CA ASN A 284 3.52 -12.96 -17.43
C ASN A 284 3.96 -11.70 -18.18
N SER A 285 2.98 -10.86 -18.51
CA SER A 285 3.18 -9.58 -19.18
C SER A 285 2.05 -8.63 -18.82
N ILE A 286 2.40 -7.36 -18.60
CA ILE A 286 1.41 -6.33 -18.28
C ILE A 286 0.39 -6.12 -19.41
N TYR A 287 0.76 -6.39 -20.66
CA TYR A 287 -0.11 -6.22 -21.84
C TYR A 287 -0.75 -7.50 -22.33
N THR A 288 -0.03 -8.61 -22.30
CA THR A 288 -0.48 -9.86 -22.93
C THR A 288 -0.97 -10.88 -21.91
N GLY A 289 -1.01 -10.50 -20.64
CA GLY A 289 -1.58 -11.32 -19.57
C GLY A 289 -0.62 -12.35 -19.00
N GLU A 290 -1.19 -13.40 -18.43
CA GLU A 290 -0.48 -14.42 -17.67
C GLU A 290 -0.84 -15.81 -18.18
N HIS A 291 0.15 -16.69 -18.25
CA HIS A 291 -0.06 -18.12 -18.42
C HIS A 291 0.17 -18.82 -17.08
N TYR A 292 -0.87 -19.43 -16.57
CA TYR A 292 -0.86 -20.07 -15.26
C TYR A 292 -1.19 -21.59 -15.41
N ASP A 293 -0.32 -22.43 -14.89
CA ASP A 293 -0.54 -23.88 -14.82
C ASP A 293 -0.60 -24.34 -13.37
N ALA A 294 -1.80 -24.53 -12.84
CA ALA A 294 -2.02 -24.94 -11.45
C ALA A 294 -1.35 -26.26 -11.06
N ARG A 295 -0.98 -27.11 -12.03
CA ARG A 295 -0.25 -28.38 -11.79
C ARG A 295 1.20 -28.13 -11.31
N LEU A 296 1.73 -26.93 -11.58
CA LEU A 296 3.07 -26.50 -11.18
C LEU A 296 3.08 -25.69 -9.88
N GLU A 297 1.95 -25.56 -9.20
CA GLU A 297 1.89 -24.93 -7.89
C GLU A 297 2.76 -25.66 -6.87
N GLN A 298 3.50 -24.88 -6.11
CA GLN A 298 4.32 -25.35 -5.00
C GLN A 298 3.63 -24.98 -3.68
N LYS A 299 2.63 -25.78 -3.29
CA LYS A 299 1.83 -25.51 -2.09
C LYS A 299 2.70 -25.39 -0.85
N GLY A 300 2.48 -24.35 -0.04
CA GLY A 300 3.24 -24.10 1.18
C GLY A 300 4.65 -23.55 0.95
N TRP A 301 5.01 -23.14 -0.25
CA TRP A 301 6.37 -22.69 -0.60
C TRP A 301 6.92 -21.55 0.28
N SER A 302 6.07 -20.80 0.92
CA SER A 302 6.44 -19.68 1.81
C SER A 302 6.24 -19.98 3.31
N THR A 303 6.05 -21.27 3.67
CA THR A 303 6.00 -21.73 5.07
C THR A 303 7.35 -22.32 5.52
N PRO A 304 7.64 -22.35 6.84
CA PRO A 304 8.89 -22.91 7.36
C PRO A 304 9.09 -24.40 7.07
N GLU A 305 7.98 -25.17 6.94
CA GLU A 305 8.02 -26.63 6.77
C GLU A 305 8.25 -27.05 5.31
N PHE A 306 8.34 -26.13 4.39
CA PHE A 306 8.47 -26.44 2.96
C PHE A 306 9.87 -26.97 2.63
N ASP A 307 9.96 -28.12 1.98
CA ASP A 307 11.21 -28.69 1.50
C ASP A 307 11.69 -27.97 0.22
N ASP A 308 12.65 -27.08 0.38
CA ASP A 308 13.29 -26.37 -0.75
C ASP A 308 14.62 -26.97 -1.19
N SER A 309 14.93 -28.20 -0.82
CA SER A 309 16.18 -28.90 -1.17
C SER A 309 16.44 -28.97 -2.67
N LYS A 310 15.38 -28.98 -3.47
CA LYS A 310 15.44 -28.96 -4.95
C LYS A 310 15.51 -27.56 -5.56
N TRP A 311 15.36 -26.51 -4.74
CA TRP A 311 15.47 -25.14 -5.21
C TRP A 311 16.94 -24.77 -5.42
N ARG A 312 17.19 -23.81 -6.29
CA ARG A 312 18.55 -23.34 -6.60
C ARG A 312 18.92 -22.17 -5.70
N GLY A 313 20.23 -21.91 -5.59
CA GLY A 313 20.71 -20.64 -5.04
C GLY A 313 20.36 -19.48 -5.97
N VAL A 314 20.20 -18.32 -5.37
CA VAL A 314 20.00 -17.04 -6.08
C VAL A 314 21.33 -16.50 -6.62
N ALA A 315 21.25 -15.48 -7.47
CA ALA A 315 22.42 -14.76 -7.96
C ALA A 315 22.32 -13.27 -7.60
N TYR A 316 23.46 -12.65 -7.28
CA TYR A 316 23.53 -11.19 -7.17
C TYR A 316 23.22 -10.54 -8.52
N ARG A 317 22.54 -9.41 -8.47
CA ARG A 317 22.18 -8.60 -9.62
C ARG A 317 22.71 -7.17 -9.47
N SER A 318 23.04 -6.55 -10.57
CA SER A 318 23.36 -5.13 -10.57
C SER A 318 22.18 -4.32 -10.07
N VAL A 319 22.47 -3.30 -9.28
CA VAL A 319 21.45 -2.34 -8.82
C VAL A 319 20.86 -1.63 -10.04
N PRO A 320 19.53 -1.68 -10.27
CA PRO A 320 18.94 -1.03 -11.45
C PRO A 320 19.19 0.48 -11.48
N SER A 321 19.20 1.13 -10.31
CA SER A 321 19.53 2.53 -10.13
C SER A 321 20.04 2.76 -8.70
N SER A 322 20.98 3.69 -8.52
CA SER A 322 21.45 4.12 -7.19
C SER A 322 20.40 4.92 -6.39
N ASN A 323 19.26 5.26 -6.99
CA ASN A 323 18.19 6.00 -6.36
C ASN A 323 17.03 5.03 -6.01
N VAL A 324 17.00 4.54 -4.78
CA VAL A 324 15.93 3.72 -4.22
C VAL A 324 15.25 4.52 -3.13
N THR A 325 13.97 4.83 -3.32
CA THR A 325 13.18 5.70 -2.43
C THR A 325 11.83 5.08 -2.09
N ALA A 326 11.25 5.51 -0.98
CA ALA A 326 9.92 5.08 -0.58
C ALA A 326 8.85 5.43 -1.62
N GLN A 327 7.91 4.54 -1.83
CA GLN A 327 6.68 4.83 -2.58
C GLN A 327 5.80 5.76 -1.74
N GLN A 328 5.69 7.02 -2.16
CA GLN A 328 4.94 8.07 -1.46
C GLN A 328 3.61 8.41 -2.16
N VAL A 329 2.98 7.43 -2.76
CA VAL A 329 1.66 7.54 -3.40
C VAL A 329 0.79 6.37 -2.99
N HIS A 330 -0.53 6.55 -3.08
CA HIS A 330 -1.46 5.48 -2.77
C HIS A 330 -1.21 4.27 -3.66
N PRO A 331 -1.13 3.06 -3.09
CA PRO A 331 -0.96 1.83 -3.87
C PRO A 331 -2.24 1.50 -4.65
N ILE A 332 -2.09 0.70 -5.70
CA ILE A 332 -3.21 0.04 -6.38
C ILE A 332 -3.77 -1.02 -5.43
N ARG A 333 -5.09 -1.03 -5.25
CA ARG A 333 -5.82 -1.97 -4.39
C ARG A 333 -7.13 -2.41 -5.02
N ASN A 334 -7.63 -3.55 -4.60
CA ASN A 334 -9.02 -3.92 -4.84
C ASN A 334 -9.92 -3.11 -3.89
N VAL A 335 -10.53 -2.04 -4.40
CA VAL A 335 -11.32 -1.11 -3.58
C VAL A 335 -12.76 -1.55 -3.41
N LYS A 336 -13.29 -2.35 -4.36
CA LYS A 336 -14.68 -2.81 -4.35
C LYS A 336 -14.85 -4.06 -5.22
N ILE A 337 -15.74 -4.93 -4.80
CA ILE A 337 -16.21 -6.08 -5.59
C ILE A 337 -17.58 -5.70 -6.16
N PHE A 338 -17.73 -5.82 -7.47
CA PHE A 338 -18.98 -5.55 -8.19
C PHE A 338 -19.57 -6.88 -8.66
N PRO A 339 -20.71 -7.32 -8.11
CA PRO A 339 -21.47 -8.40 -8.72
C PRO A 339 -22.05 -7.95 -10.04
N ALA A 340 -22.25 -8.87 -10.98
CA ALA A 340 -22.99 -8.58 -12.19
C ALA A 340 -24.43 -8.15 -11.83
N VAL A 341 -24.90 -7.04 -12.40
CA VAL A 341 -26.27 -6.52 -12.19
C VAL A 341 -27.29 -7.29 -13.04
N SER A 342 -26.83 -7.82 -14.16
CA SER A 342 -27.64 -8.69 -15.02
C SER A 342 -26.79 -9.64 -15.86
N PHE A 343 -27.39 -10.69 -16.35
CA PHE A 343 -26.79 -11.53 -17.37
C PHE A 343 -27.84 -11.96 -18.40
N ARG A 344 -27.39 -12.23 -19.61
CA ARG A 344 -28.24 -12.81 -20.65
C ARG A 344 -27.52 -13.94 -21.38
N LYS A 345 -28.27 -14.97 -21.72
CA LYS A 345 -27.81 -16.04 -22.61
C LYS A 345 -27.94 -15.56 -24.05
N VAL A 346 -26.86 -15.59 -24.82
CA VAL A 346 -26.82 -15.22 -26.24
C VAL A 346 -27.10 -16.43 -27.10
N ASP A 347 -26.45 -17.56 -26.78
CA ASP A 347 -26.63 -18.87 -27.39
C ASP A 347 -26.41 -19.98 -26.34
N GLU A 348 -26.32 -21.22 -26.73
CA GLU A 348 -26.21 -22.35 -25.81
C GLU A 348 -24.95 -22.32 -24.92
N LYS A 349 -23.88 -21.64 -25.37
CA LYS A 349 -22.57 -21.64 -24.72
C LYS A 349 -22.08 -20.21 -24.34
N THR A 350 -22.78 -19.17 -24.78
CA THR A 350 -22.33 -17.79 -24.64
C THR A 350 -23.26 -17.01 -23.73
N TYR A 351 -22.67 -16.36 -22.73
CA TYR A 351 -23.35 -15.50 -21.77
C TYR A 351 -22.70 -14.12 -21.75
N ILE A 352 -23.50 -13.08 -21.60
CA ILE A 352 -23.03 -11.71 -21.37
C ILE A 352 -23.43 -11.32 -19.95
N TYR A 353 -22.45 -10.86 -19.19
CA TYR A 353 -22.64 -10.31 -17.84
C TYR A 353 -22.44 -8.81 -17.86
N ASP A 354 -23.42 -8.07 -17.36
CA ASP A 354 -23.40 -6.62 -17.27
C ASP A 354 -23.13 -6.21 -15.81
N PHE A 355 -22.14 -5.36 -15.59
CA PHE A 355 -21.76 -4.86 -14.27
C PHE A 355 -22.30 -3.46 -13.96
N GLY A 356 -23.10 -2.87 -14.90
CA GLY A 356 -23.78 -1.60 -14.69
C GLY A 356 -22.90 -0.35 -14.77
N GLN A 357 -21.57 -0.51 -14.82
CA GLN A 357 -20.65 0.60 -14.96
C GLN A 357 -19.32 0.18 -15.61
N ASN A 358 -18.64 1.14 -16.20
CA ASN A 358 -17.27 0.96 -16.67
C ASN A 358 -16.30 1.04 -15.49
N MET A 359 -15.33 0.12 -15.42
CA MET A 359 -14.38 0.04 -14.32
C MET A 359 -13.07 -0.61 -14.77
N SER A 360 -11.99 -0.31 -14.04
CA SER A 360 -10.74 -1.07 -14.11
C SER A 360 -10.72 -2.14 -13.04
N GLY A 361 -10.42 -3.39 -13.41
CA GLY A 361 -10.41 -4.49 -12.45
C GLY A 361 -10.04 -5.83 -13.07
N VAL A 362 -10.22 -6.87 -12.27
CA VAL A 362 -10.04 -8.26 -12.67
C VAL A 362 -11.35 -9.03 -12.48
N THR A 363 -11.60 -10.01 -13.34
CA THR A 363 -12.80 -10.85 -13.25
C THR A 363 -12.55 -12.01 -12.31
N CYS A 364 -13.51 -12.25 -11.41
CA CYS A 364 -13.59 -13.48 -10.61
C CYS A 364 -14.80 -14.28 -11.07
N ILE A 365 -14.61 -15.56 -11.42
CA ILE A 365 -15.67 -16.47 -11.80
C ILE A 365 -15.59 -17.77 -10.99
N HIS A 366 -16.75 -18.37 -10.74
CA HIS A 366 -16.85 -19.73 -10.24
C HIS A 366 -17.38 -20.61 -11.37
N VAL A 367 -16.62 -21.64 -11.69
CA VAL A 367 -16.96 -22.57 -12.76
C VAL A 367 -16.93 -24.01 -12.26
N SER A 368 -17.79 -24.84 -12.82
CA SER A 368 -17.79 -26.29 -12.65
C SER A 368 -17.93 -26.94 -14.01
N GLY A 369 -17.17 -27.98 -14.27
CA GLY A 369 -17.19 -28.68 -15.55
C GLY A 369 -16.28 -29.91 -15.53
N GLU A 370 -16.39 -30.72 -16.57
CA GLU A 370 -15.52 -31.88 -16.77
C GLU A 370 -14.07 -31.45 -17.08
N ARG A 371 -13.13 -32.35 -16.87
CA ARG A 371 -11.72 -32.10 -17.21
C ARG A 371 -11.58 -31.78 -18.71
N GLY A 372 -10.91 -30.68 -19.00
CA GLY A 372 -10.72 -30.18 -20.37
C GLY A 372 -11.78 -29.18 -20.82
N THR A 373 -12.79 -28.87 -19.99
CA THR A 373 -13.72 -27.77 -20.29
C THR A 373 -12.96 -26.47 -20.45
N GLU A 374 -13.16 -25.80 -21.57
CA GLU A 374 -12.60 -24.49 -21.86
C GLU A 374 -13.61 -23.38 -21.51
N VAL A 375 -13.20 -22.40 -20.73
CA VAL A 375 -13.97 -21.17 -20.45
C VAL A 375 -13.21 -19.98 -21.02
N ARG A 376 -13.83 -19.27 -21.95
CA ARG A 376 -13.27 -18.09 -22.58
C ARG A 376 -13.95 -16.83 -22.05
N ILE A 377 -13.17 -15.91 -21.48
CA ILE A 377 -13.65 -14.61 -20.99
C ILE A 377 -13.18 -13.54 -21.97
N LYS A 378 -14.09 -12.64 -22.34
CA LYS A 378 -13.79 -11.46 -23.14
C LYS A 378 -14.38 -10.22 -22.42
N HIS A 379 -13.57 -9.22 -22.22
CA HIS A 379 -14.00 -7.94 -21.63
C HIS A 379 -14.29 -6.92 -22.72
N GLY A 380 -15.20 -5.99 -22.45
CA GLY A 380 -15.48 -4.84 -23.31
C GLY A 380 -16.36 -3.80 -22.62
N GLU A 381 -16.31 -2.59 -23.11
CA GLU A 381 -17.07 -1.46 -22.60
C GLU A 381 -18.43 -1.34 -23.26
N ARG A 382 -18.57 -1.89 -24.46
CA ARG A 382 -19.79 -1.84 -25.28
C ARG A 382 -20.05 -3.18 -25.93
N LEU A 383 -21.32 -3.35 -26.29
CA LEU A 383 -21.74 -4.38 -27.25
C LEU A 383 -21.80 -3.75 -28.64
N ASP A 384 -21.09 -4.31 -29.60
CA ASP A 384 -21.41 -4.07 -31.01
C ASP A 384 -22.49 -5.07 -31.46
N ARG A 385 -22.91 -4.99 -32.74
CA ARG A 385 -23.94 -5.91 -33.27
C ARG A 385 -23.53 -7.39 -33.23
N LYS A 386 -22.28 -7.72 -33.03
CA LYS A 386 -21.73 -9.06 -33.16
C LYS A 386 -20.89 -9.53 -31.96
N SER A 387 -20.30 -8.63 -31.19
CA SER A 387 -19.40 -9.00 -30.09
C SER A 387 -19.26 -7.88 -29.04
N VAL A 388 -18.60 -8.22 -27.94
CA VAL A 388 -18.13 -7.24 -26.94
C VAL A 388 -16.92 -6.50 -27.50
N VAL A 389 -16.95 -5.18 -27.48
CA VAL A 389 -15.89 -4.29 -27.97
C VAL A 389 -15.26 -3.56 -26.80
#